data_859b05fe6fa03f4a68d4afb904aaa4fd
#
_entry.id   859b05fe6fa03f4a68d4afb904aaa4fd
#
_cell.length_a   1.000
_cell.length_b   1.000
_cell.length_c   1.000
_cell.angle_alpha   90.00
_cell.angle_beta   90.00
_cell.angle_gamma   90.00
#
_symmetry.space_group_name_H-M   'P 1'
#
loop_
_entity.id
_entity.type
_entity.pdbx_description
1 polymer ?
#
loop_
_entity_poly.entity_id
_entity_poly.type
_entity_poly.pdbx_seq_one_letter_code
_entity_poly.pdbx_strand_id
1 'polypeptide(L)'
;CHARGGREMAGDECAIIDVGGQDTKIILVSGGMVQDFQMNDKCSAGTGKFLEIMANRLGVTLQELFDMADKGTVLPISSLCTVFAESEVINYIGEGKKREDIAAGVVDSVANKVVQLAQKKELGDRVILTGGLSHSIYFTGILSDKLDQKVESEEFGRFAGAYGAALLAREKKDKRR
;
A
#
# COMPACT_ATOMS: atom_id res chain seq x y z
N CYS A 1 -11.82 -1.98 12.26
CA CYS A 1 -11.56 -0.54 12.24
C CYS A 1 -11.28 -0.05 10.81
N HIS A 2 -10.29 -0.60 10.08
CA HIS A 2 -9.95 -0.16 8.70
C HIS A 2 -11.16 -0.22 7.76
N ALA A 3 -11.89 -1.33 7.75
CA ALA A 3 -13.13 -1.47 6.97
C ALA A 3 -14.17 -0.38 7.30
N ARG A 4 -14.36 -0.07 8.59
CA ARG A 4 -15.33 0.96 8.99
C ARG A 4 -14.91 2.35 8.57
N GLY A 5 -13.61 2.66 8.67
CA GLY A 5 -13.06 3.94 8.20
C GLY A 5 -13.07 4.07 6.68
N GLY A 6 -12.64 3.04 5.96
CA GLY A 6 -12.64 3.03 4.50
C GLY A 6 -14.06 3.11 3.93
N ARG A 7 -15.02 2.40 4.52
CA ARG A 7 -16.43 2.50 4.17
C ARG A 7 -16.96 3.94 4.30
N GLU A 8 -16.58 4.65 5.34
CA GLU A 8 -17.00 6.05 5.53
C GLU A 8 -16.47 6.97 4.41
N MET A 9 -15.31 6.64 3.86
CA MET A 9 -14.67 7.37 2.77
C MET A 9 -15.21 6.95 1.38
N ALA A 10 -15.45 5.65 1.19
CA ALA A 10 -15.74 5.09 -0.14
C ALA A 10 -17.17 4.57 -0.30
N GLY A 11 -17.98 4.53 0.76
CA GLY A 11 -19.34 4.00 0.71
C GLY A 11 -19.43 2.50 1.02
N ASP A 12 -20.63 1.96 0.86
CA ASP A 12 -21.00 0.62 1.29
C ASP A 12 -20.58 -0.49 0.32
N GLU A 13 -20.18 -0.12 -0.89
CA GLU A 13 -19.69 -1.02 -1.95
C GLU A 13 -18.28 -0.57 -2.35
N CYS A 14 -17.24 -1.20 -1.80
CA CYS A 14 -15.84 -0.84 -2.11
C CYS A 14 -14.84 -1.93 -1.75
N ALA A 15 -13.70 -1.90 -2.41
CA ALA A 15 -12.49 -2.58 -1.98
C ALA A 15 -11.53 -1.57 -1.33
N ILE A 16 -10.94 -1.95 -0.22
CA ILE A 16 -9.96 -1.16 0.51
C ILE A 16 -8.62 -1.87 0.43
N ILE A 17 -7.65 -1.23 -0.20
CA ILE A 17 -6.25 -1.62 -0.18
C ILE A 17 -5.58 -0.79 0.91
N ASP A 18 -5.27 -1.41 2.04
CA ASP A 18 -4.61 -0.73 3.17
C ASP A 18 -3.14 -1.14 3.22
N VAL A 19 -2.25 -0.20 2.90
CA VAL A 19 -0.80 -0.45 2.94
C VAL A 19 -0.22 0.26 4.15
N GLY A 20 -0.05 -0.51 5.21
CA GLY A 20 0.51 -0.07 6.47
C GLY A 20 2.04 -0.13 6.53
N GLY A 21 2.58 0.27 7.68
CA GLY A 21 4.01 0.18 7.93
C GLY A 21 4.52 -1.26 8.00
N GLN A 22 3.72 -2.19 8.54
CA GLN A 22 4.15 -3.58 8.76
C GLN A 22 3.23 -4.63 8.14
N ASP A 23 2.08 -4.25 7.67
CA ASP A 23 1.11 -5.14 7.04
C ASP A 23 0.45 -4.50 5.83
N THR A 24 -0.14 -5.34 5.00
CA THR A 24 -0.98 -4.92 3.87
C THR A 24 -2.26 -5.72 3.89
N LYS A 25 -3.39 -5.05 3.74
CA LYS A 25 -4.72 -5.65 3.80
C LYS A 25 -5.50 -5.35 2.54
N ILE A 26 -6.25 -6.34 2.08
CA ILE A 26 -7.31 -6.18 1.09
C ILE A 26 -8.62 -6.50 1.80
N ILE A 27 -9.55 -5.57 1.81
CA ILE A 27 -10.82 -5.69 2.50
C ILE A 27 -11.94 -5.40 1.49
N LEU A 28 -12.82 -6.37 1.30
CA LEU A 28 -14.00 -6.20 0.46
C LEU A 28 -15.20 -5.86 1.33
N VAL A 29 -15.90 -4.79 0.97
CA VAL A 29 -17.09 -4.31 1.64
C VAL A 29 -18.25 -4.33 0.64
N SER A 30 -19.35 -4.99 1.01
CA SER A 30 -20.61 -4.97 0.26
C SER A 30 -21.78 -4.93 1.23
N GLY A 31 -22.80 -4.13 0.90
CA GLY A 31 -23.92 -3.85 1.79
C GLY A 31 -23.47 -3.25 3.14
N GLY A 32 -22.35 -2.53 3.16
CA GLY A 32 -21.77 -1.94 4.36
C GLY A 32 -21.14 -2.94 5.33
N MET A 33 -20.99 -4.21 4.96
CA MET A 33 -20.37 -5.26 5.76
C MET A 33 -19.11 -5.79 5.08
N VAL A 34 -18.13 -6.21 5.90
CA VAL A 34 -16.95 -6.91 5.38
C VAL A 34 -17.39 -8.28 4.86
N GLN A 35 -17.20 -8.49 3.57
CA GLN A 35 -17.49 -9.76 2.91
C GLN A 35 -16.27 -10.66 2.86
N ASP A 36 -15.10 -10.07 2.64
CA ASP A 36 -13.86 -10.83 2.55
C ASP A 36 -12.68 -9.99 3.04
N PHE A 37 -11.64 -10.67 3.47
CA PHE A 37 -10.46 -10.05 4.04
C PHE A 37 -9.22 -10.89 3.77
N GLN A 38 -8.17 -10.25 3.30
CA GLN A 38 -6.87 -10.86 3.14
C GLN A 38 -5.78 -9.95 3.69
N MET A 39 -4.77 -10.52 4.32
CA MET A 39 -3.67 -9.76 4.93
C MET A 39 -2.33 -10.42 4.65
N ASN A 40 -1.31 -9.58 4.42
CA ASN A 40 0.09 -9.92 4.53
C ASN A 40 0.66 -9.25 5.78
N ASP A 41 0.86 -10.00 6.84
CA ASP A 41 1.38 -9.55 8.14
C ASP A 41 2.68 -10.27 8.57
N LYS A 42 3.10 -11.26 7.78
CA LYS A 42 4.25 -12.13 8.13
C LYS A 42 5.53 -11.77 7.39
N CYS A 43 5.43 -10.92 6.37
CA CYS A 43 6.57 -10.54 5.55
C CYS A 43 6.55 -9.03 5.29
N SER A 44 7.66 -8.35 5.52
CA SER A 44 7.79 -6.91 5.24
C SER A 44 7.74 -6.57 3.75
N ALA A 45 7.99 -7.53 2.86
CA ALA A 45 7.82 -7.34 1.42
C ALA A 45 6.36 -6.97 1.10
N GLY A 46 6.18 -5.86 0.40
CA GLY A 46 4.84 -5.32 0.11
C GLY A 46 4.26 -4.42 1.20
N THR A 47 5.09 -3.89 2.11
CA THR A 47 4.68 -2.98 3.19
C THR A 47 5.54 -1.72 3.22
N GLY A 48 5.12 -0.71 3.97
CA GLY A 48 5.89 0.51 4.19
C GLY A 48 7.27 0.24 4.83
N LYS A 49 7.38 -0.80 5.66
CA LYS A 49 8.67 -1.17 6.30
C LYS A 49 9.74 -1.57 5.28
N PHE A 50 9.35 -2.27 4.23
CA PHE A 50 10.25 -2.59 3.14
C PHE A 50 10.80 -1.31 2.48
N LEU A 51 9.92 -0.35 2.16
CA LEU A 51 10.33 0.92 1.57
C LEU A 51 11.27 1.72 2.48
N GLU A 52 11.00 1.74 3.79
CA GLU A 52 11.89 2.40 4.77
C GLU A 52 13.28 1.77 4.78
N ILE A 53 13.37 0.42 4.77
CA ILE A 53 14.65 -0.28 4.73
C ILE A 53 15.41 0.10 3.47
N MET A 54 14.77 0.08 2.31
CA MET A 54 15.42 0.39 1.03
C MET A 54 15.79 1.87 0.92
N ALA A 55 14.94 2.79 1.40
CA ALA A 55 15.27 4.21 1.48
C ALA A 55 16.53 4.45 2.32
N ASN A 56 16.63 3.79 3.49
CA ASN A 56 17.82 3.86 4.34
C ASN A 56 19.08 3.32 3.63
N ARG A 57 18.96 2.24 2.84
CA ARG A 57 20.09 1.72 2.04
C ARG A 57 20.53 2.69 0.95
N LEU A 58 19.60 3.41 0.37
CA LEU A 58 19.89 4.48 -0.58
C LEU A 58 20.32 5.79 0.09
N GLY A 59 20.27 5.91 1.43
CA GLY A 59 20.59 7.13 2.16
C GLY A 59 19.64 8.28 1.86
N VAL A 60 18.33 7.99 1.73
CA VAL A 60 17.29 8.96 1.42
C VAL A 60 16.09 8.79 2.37
N THR A 61 15.26 9.80 2.45
CA THR A 61 13.94 9.72 3.10
C THR A 61 12.96 8.93 2.24
N LEU A 62 11.85 8.51 2.83
CA LEU A 62 10.78 7.83 2.08
C LEU A 62 10.18 8.73 0.99
N GLN A 63 10.05 10.03 1.25
CA GLN A 63 9.56 10.98 0.25
C GLN A 63 10.52 11.09 -0.93
N GLU A 64 11.81 11.27 -0.66
CA GLU A 64 12.84 11.32 -1.71
C GLU A 64 12.90 10.01 -2.51
N LEU A 65 12.64 8.85 -1.88
CA LEU A 65 12.55 7.58 -2.59
C LEU A 65 11.43 7.60 -3.64
N PHE A 66 10.25 8.12 -3.30
CA PHE A 66 9.15 8.26 -4.25
C PHE A 66 9.45 9.29 -5.34
N ASP A 67 10.04 10.45 -4.98
CA ASP A 67 10.41 11.51 -5.94
C ASP A 67 11.47 11.03 -6.95
N MET A 68 12.35 10.14 -6.51
CA MET A 68 13.35 9.49 -7.38
C MET A 68 12.68 8.43 -8.27
N ALA A 69 11.81 7.59 -7.68
CA ALA A 69 11.14 6.50 -8.39
C ALA A 69 10.30 7.02 -9.56
N ASP A 70 9.64 8.17 -9.38
CA ASP A 70 8.83 8.82 -10.42
C ASP A 70 9.65 9.24 -11.65
N LYS A 71 10.97 9.43 -11.50
CA LYS A 71 11.89 9.84 -12.56
C LYS A 71 12.70 8.69 -13.14
N GLY A 72 12.62 7.53 -12.52
CA GLY A 72 13.45 6.37 -12.85
C GLY A 72 12.78 5.39 -13.82
N THR A 73 13.61 4.52 -14.39
CA THR A 73 13.17 3.34 -15.12
C THR A 73 13.23 2.12 -14.20
N VAL A 74 12.16 1.34 -14.16
CA VAL A 74 12.06 0.18 -13.26
C VAL A 74 13.18 -0.83 -13.50
N LEU A 75 14.01 -1.06 -12.49
CA LEU A 75 14.94 -2.20 -12.46
C LEU A 75 14.28 -3.39 -11.77
N PRO A 76 14.46 -4.63 -12.26
CA PRO A 76 13.88 -5.81 -11.62
C PRO A 76 14.42 -6.00 -10.20
N ILE A 77 13.55 -6.02 -9.21
CA ILE A 77 13.89 -6.32 -7.82
C ILE A 77 12.97 -7.43 -7.32
N SER A 78 13.56 -8.45 -6.68
CA SER A 78 12.80 -9.56 -6.13
C SER A 78 11.82 -9.09 -5.06
N SER A 79 10.54 -9.46 -5.23
CA SER A 79 9.50 -9.19 -4.24
C SER A 79 9.29 -10.33 -3.24
N LEU A 80 10.08 -11.41 -3.34
CA LEU A 80 9.89 -12.63 -2.53
C LEU A 80 10.34 -12.45 -1.08
N CYS A 81 11.48 -11.79 -0.86
CA CYS A 81 12.06 -11.60 0.47
C CYS A 81 12.86 -10.31 0.53
N THR A 82 12.69 -9.57 1.62
CA THR A 82 13.40 -8.30 1.86
C THR A 82 14.91 -8.47 1.82
N VAL A 83 15.44 -9.60 2.33
CA VAL A 83 16.90 -9.86 2.37
C VAL A 83 17.47 -10.00 0.94
N PHE A 84 16.78 -10.69 0.06
CA PHE A 84 17.20 -10.82 -1.34
C PHE A 84 17.09 -9.50 -2.08
N ALA A 85 15.99 -8.78 -1.90
CA ALA A 85 15.81 -7.46 -2.50
C ALA A 85 16.88 -6.47 -2.04
N GLU A 86 17.27 -6.50 -0.75
CA GLU A 86 18.35 -5.68 -0.22
C GLU A 86 19.69 -5.99 -0.89
N SER A 87 19.99 -7.27 -1.09
CA SER A 87 21.20 -7.70 -1.80
C SER A 87 21.20 -7.24 -3.27
N GLU A 88 20.06 -7.31 -3.96
CA GLU A 88 19.91 -6.81 -5.32
C GLU A 88 20.14 -5.29 -5.40
N VAL A 89 19.57 -4.52 -4.46
CA VAL A 89 19.79 -3.07 -4.37
C VAL A 89 21.27 -2.74 -4.16
N ILE A 90 21.95 -3.45 -3.26
CA ILE A 90 23.37 -3.24 -3.00
C ILE A 90 24.22 -3.56 -4.26
N ASN A 91 23.87 -4.62 -4.98
CA ASN A 91 24.55 -4.97 -6.23
C ASN A 91 24.36 -3.88 -7.29
N TYR A 92 23.14 -3.37 -7.48
CA TYR A 92 22.88 -2.27 -8.42
C TYR A 92 23.64 -0.99 -8.07
N ILE A 93 23.76 -0.67 -6.79
CA ILE A 93 24.61 0.45 -6.34
C ILE A 93 26.08 0.18 -6.71
N GLY A 94 26.58 -1.04 -6.47
CA GLY A 94 27.95 -1.44 -6.83
C GLY A 94 28.22 -1.42 -8.34
N GLU A 95 27.22 -1.72 -9.16
CA GLU A 95 27.27 -1.63 -10.62
C GLU A 95 27.15 -0.20 -11.16
N GLY A 96 26.92 0.79 -10.30
CA GLY A 96 26.74 2.19 -10.69
C GLY A 96 25.44 2.47 -11.44
N LYS A 97 24.38 1.67 -11.21
CA LYS A 97 23.05 1.98 -11.74
C LYS A 97 22.54 3.30 -11.18
N LYS A 98 21.70 3.98 -11.95
CA LYS A 98 21.10 5.24 -11.49
C LYS A 98 20.23 5.00 -10.26
N ARG A 99 20.35 5.88 -9.29
CA ARG A 99 19.59 5.77 -8.03
C ARG A 99 18.09 5.86 -8.26
N GLU A 100 17.68 6.66 -9.24
CA GLU A 100 16.29 6.80 -9.66
C GLU A 100 15.72 5.46 -10.18
N ASP A 101 16.50 4.74 -10.98
CA ASP A 101 16.09 3.45 -11.54
C ASP A 101 15.99 2.38 -10.43
N ILE A 102 16.91 2.40 -9.47
CA ILE A 102 16.85 1.51 -8.30
C ILE A 102 15.60 1.85 -7.46
N ALA A 103 15.34 3.13 -7.22
CA ALA A 103 14.16 3.58 -6.47
C ALA A 103 12.85 3.15 -7.16
N ALA A 104 12.77 3.30 -8.50
CA ALA A 104 11.63 2.83 -9.28
C ALA A 104 11.42 1.32 -9.11
N GLY A 105 12.48 0.52 -9.19
CA GLY A 105 12.41 -0.93 -8.96
C GLY A 105 11.95 -1.29 -7.54
N VAL A 106 12.43 -0.58 -6.53
CA VAL A 106 12.01 -0.77 -5.12
C VAL A 106 10.52 -0.52 -4.96
N VAL A 107 10.01 0.61 -5.45
CA VAL A 107 8.58 0.95 -5.32
C VAL A 107 7.73 -0.01 -6.14
N ASP A 108 8.14 -0.36 -7.35
CA ASP A 108 7.47 -1.32 -8.22
C ASP A 108 7.34 -2.70 -7.56
N SER A 109 8.37 -3.17 -6.85
CA SER A 109 8.35 -4.46 -6.16
C SER A 109 7.27 -4.51 -5.07
N VAL A 110 7.06 -3.40 -4.33
CA VAL A 110 5.98 -3.28 -3.34
C VAL A 110 4.63 -3.27 -4.03
N ALA A 111 4.48 -2.49 -5.11
CA ALA A 111 3.24 -2.45 -5.88
C ALA A 111 2.87 -3.84 -6.42
N ASN A 112 3.84 -4.57 -7.00
CA ASN A 112 3.63 -5.95 -7.45
C ASN A 112 3.12 -6.87 -6.34
N LYS A 113 3.65 -6.73 -5.13
CA LYS A 113 3.21 -7.54 -3.99
C LYS A 113 1.79 -7.21 -3.55
N VAL A 114 1.43 -5.93 -3.54
CA VAL A 114 0.07 -5.46 -3.24
C VAL A 114 -0.90 -5.98 -4.31
N VAL A 115 -0.54 -5.86 -5.59
CA VAL A 115 -1.34 -6.36 -6.72
C VAL A 115 -1.54 -7.88 -6.64
N GLN A 116 -0.50 -8.66 -6.36
CA GLN A 116 -0.61 -10.12 -6.16
C GLN A 116 -1.58 -10.49 -5.03
N LEU A 117 -1.67 -9.66 -3.99
CA LEU A 117 -2.63 -9.86 -2.90
C LEU A 117 -4.05 -9.49 -3.35
N ALA A 118 -4.20 -8.38 -4.08
CA ALA A 118 -5.47 -7.84 -4.54
C ALA A 118 -6.11 -8.69 -5.64
N GLN A 119 -5.32 -9.19 -6.61
CA GLN A 119 -5.81 -10.00 -7.74
C GLN A 119 -6.43 -11.35 -7.34
N LYS A 120 -6.27 -11.77 -6.10
CA LYS A 120 -6.96 -12.96 -5.58
C LYS A 120 -8.43 -12.70 -5.25
N LYS A 121 -8.90 -11.48 -5.45
CA LYS A 121 -10.22 -10.99 -5.10
C LYS A 121 -10.86 -10.24 -6.26
N GLU A 122 -12.18 -10.25 -6.31
CA GLU A 122 -12.96 -9.35 -7.17
C GLU A 122 -13.14 -8.02 -6.44
N LEU A 123 -12.43 -6.99 -6.89
CA LEU A 123 -12.36 -5.70 -6.17
C LEU A 123 -13.63 -4.85 -6.35
N GLY A 124 -14.49 -5.17 -7.32
CA GLY A 124 -15.66 -4.34 -7.66
C GLY A 124 -15.24 -3.01 -8.32
N ASP A 125 -16.19 -2.09 -8.47
CA ASP A 125 -15.99 -0.87 -9.26
C ASP A 125 -15.24 0.24 -8.51
N ARG A 126 -15.25 0.23 -7.18
CA ARG A 126 -14.61 1.27 -6.36
C ARG A 126 -13.50 0.72 -5.49
N VAL A 127 -12.30 1.16 -5.76
CA VAL A 127 -11.10 0.76 -5.02
C VAL A 127 -10.44 1.98 -4.39
N ILE A 128 -10.20 1.92 -3.08
CA ILE A 128 -9.49 2.99 -2.38
C ILE A 128 -8.20 2.47 -1.75
N LEU A 129 -7.17 3.33 -1.79
CA LEU A 129 -5.91 3.11 -1.09
C LEU A 129 -5.96 3.83 0.26
N THR A 130 -5.65 3.12 1.33
CA THR A 130 -5.51 3.63 2.70
C THR A 130 -4.17 3.24 3.30
N GLY A 131 -3.88 3.70 4.52
CA GLY A 131 -2.60 3.46 5.18
C GLY A 131 -1.54 4.49 4.81
N GLY A 132 -0.31 4.24 5.23
CA GLY A 132 0.80 5.19 5.12
C GLY A 132 1.17 5.60 3.69
N LEU A 133 0.90 4.74 2.70
CA LEU A 133 1.23 4.99 1.30
C LEU A 133 0.12 5.72 0.53
N SER A 134 -1.04 5.97 1.13
CA SER A 134 -2.16 6.65 0.47
C SER A 134 -1.87 8.10 0.04
N HIS A 135 -0.82 8.72 0.59
CA HIS A 135 -0.40 10.07 0.19
C HIS A 135 0.42 10.13 -1.10
N SER A 136 0.97 9.00 -1.54
CA SER A 136 1.79 8.97 -2.74
C SER A 136 0.91 8.86 -3.99
N ILE A 137 0.78 9.96 -4.73
CA ILE A 137 0.09 9.98 -6.04
C ILE A 137 0.76 9.01 -7.01
N TYR A 138 2.10 8.98 -7.01
CA TYR A 138 2.89 8.05 -7.82
C TYR A 138 2.55 6.58 -7.52
N PHE A 139 2.49 6.19 -6.24
CA PHE A 139 2.16 4.82 -5.84
C PHE A 139 0.70 4.45 -6.20
N THR A 140 -0.22 5.39 -6.00
CA THR A 140 -1.63 5.22 -6.39
C THR A 140 -1.78 5.03 -7.90
N GLY A 141 -1.01 5.78 -8.70
CA GLY A 141 -0.94 5.64 -10.16
C GLY A 141 -0.44 4.26 -10.58
N ILE A 142 0.70 3.81 -10.01
CA ILE A 142 1.25 2.46 -10.30
C ILE A 142 0.24 1.35 -9.97
N LEU A 143 -0.46 1.45 -8.84
CA LEU A 143 -1.48 0.46 -8.48
C LEU A 143 -2.64 0.47 -9.48
N SER A 144 -3.08 1.65 -9.92
CA SER A 144 -4.15 1.79 -10.90
C SER A 144 -3.77 1.13 -12.24
N ASP A 145 -2.56 1.42 -12.73
CA ASP A 145 -2.05 0.85 -13.98
C ASP A 145 -1.91 -0.69 -13.90
N LYS A 146 -1.38 -1.20 -12.79
CA LYS A 146 -1.15 -2.65 -12.62
C LYS A 146 -2.44 -3.45 -12.37
N LEU A 147 -3.47 -2.83 -11.80
CA LEU A 147 -4.77 -3.45 -11.57
C LEU A 147 -5.73 -3.27 -12.76
N ASP A 148 -5.33 -2.46 -13.75
CA ASP A 148 -6.21 -2.03 -14.86
C ASP A 148 -7.54 -1.45 -14.34
N GLN A 149 -7.46 -0.74 -13.21
CA GLN A 149 -8.62 -0.20 -12.51
C GLN A 149 -8.22 1.05 -11.71
N LYS A 150 -9.08 2.06 -11.70
CA LYS A 150 -8.84 3.28 -10.94
C LYS A 150 -8.77 2.98 -9.44
N VAL A 151 -7.61 3.25 -8.84
CA VAL A 151 -7.42 3.29 -7.39
C VAL A 151 -7.48 4.74 -6.93
N GLU A 152 -8.34 5.03 -5.98
CA GLU A 152 -8.49 6.38 -5.41
C GLU A 152 -7.82 6.46 -4.05
N SER A 153 -7.39 7.64 -3.65
CA SER A 153 -6.94 7.91 -2.28
C SER A 153 -7.69 9.12 -1.74
N GLU A 154 -8.01 9.08 -0.46
CA GLU A 154 -8.71 10.14 0.23
C GLU A 154 -7.74 10.89 1.17
N GLU A 155 -7.99 12.17 1.42
CA GLU A 155 -7.14 13.03 2.26
C GLU A 155 -6.83 12.40 3.63
N PHE A 156 -7.82 11.73 4.24
CA PHE A 156 -7.69 11.04 5.53
C PHE A 156 -7.41 9.55 5.42
N GLY A 157 -7.09 9.03 4.23
CA GLY A 157 -6.85 7.60 3.97
C GLY A 157 -5.78 7.00 4.91
N ARG A 158 -4.75 7.78 5.24
CA ARG A 158 -3.72 7.40 6.21
C ARG A 158 -4.29 7.05 7.59
N PHE A 159 -5.38 7.66 7.98
CA PHE A 159 -5.98 7.52 9.30
C PHE A 159 -7.24 6.66 9.31
N ALA A 160 -7.53 5.94 8.21
CA ALA A 160 -8.74 5.12 8.06
C ALA A 160 -8.98 4.17 9.25
N GLY A 161 -7.92 3.51 9.74
CA GLY A 161 -7.99 2.64 10.92
C GLY A 161 -8.39 3.37 12.19
N ALA A 162 -7.79 4.52 12.48
CA ALA A 162 -8.08 5.33 13.67
C ALA A 162 -9.48 5.95 13.59
N TYR A 163 -9.84 6.46 12.42
CA TYR A 163 -11.17 7.02 12.17
C TYR A 163 -12.27 5.97 12.36
N GLY A 164 -12.09 4.80 11.76
CA GLY A 164 -13.02 3.68 11.95
C GLY A 164 -13.13 3.20 13.40
N ALA A 165 -12.03 3.23 14.15
CA ALA A 165 -12.06 2.91 15.59
C ALA A 165 -12.89 3.93 16.38
N ALA A 166 -12.75 5.22 16.09
CA ALA A 166 -13.54 6.29 16.72
C ALA A 166 -15.04 6.15 16.42
N LEU A 167 -15.40 5.85 15.17
CA LEU A 167 -16.79 5.61 14.77
C LEU A 167 -17.40 4.42 15.49
N LEU A 168 -16.69 3.29 15.56
CA LEU A 168 -17.15 2.10 16.29
C LEU A 168 -17.31 2.36 17.80
N ALA A 169 -16.43 3.14 18.40
CA ALA A 169 -16.53 3.53 19.80
C ALA A 169 -17.78 4.37 20.06
N ARG A 170 -18.10 5.32 19.17
CA ARG A 170 -19.32 6.13 19.23
C ARG A 170 -20.57 5.27 19.12
N GLU A 171 -20.67 4.42 18.12
CA GLU A 171 -21.80 3.51 17.89
C GLU A 171 -22.05 2.59 19.10
N LYS A 172 -20.98 2.10 19.75
CA LYS A 172 -21.09 1.27 20.95
C LYS A 172 -21.61 2.04 22.16
N LYS A 173 -21.25 3.33 22.29
CA LYS A 173 -21.74 4.20 23.35
C LYS A 173 -23.23 4.49 23.17
N ASP A 174 -23.67 4.78 21.94
CA ASP A 174 -25.07 5.10 21.63
C ASP A 174 -26.00 3.90 21.86
N LYS A 175 -25.56 2.67 21.58
CA LYS A 175 -26.30 1.43 21.85
C LYS A 175 -26.43 1.08 23.35
N ARG A 176 -25.66 1.73 24.21
CA ARG A 176 -25.71 1.52 25.68
C ARG A 176 -26.60 2.53 26.43
N ARG A 177 -27.12 3.50 25.70
CA ARG A 177 -28.11 4.50 26.19
C ARG A 177 -29.50 4.07 25.81
#